data_226eb89b7ab80b0b15fd0692e783bc5e
#
_entry.id   226eb89b7ab80b0b15fd0692e783bc5e
#
_cell.length_a   1.000
_cell.length_b   1.000
_cell.length_c   1.000
_cell.angle_alpha   90.00
_cell.angle_beta   90.00
_cell.angle_gamma   90.00
#
_symmetry.space_group_name_H-M   'P 1'
#
loop_
_entity.id
_entity.type
_entity.pdbx_description
1 polymer ?
#
loop_
_entity_poly.entity_id
_entity_poly.type
_entity_poly.pdbx_seq_one_letter_code
_entity_poly.pdbx_strand_id
1 'polypeptide(L)'
;SLGLVGSEMCIRDRGSEAKEASSVLAQASIEQRNASLDFIAEAIELNRDKILSTNQKDLELAKQKSIGSALIDRLELNDNRIDSMISGLKIVSDLPDPVGEITDLDPTPSGIEVKKMRVPLGVVGIIYESRPNVTADAAALCLKSGNSCLLRGGSEAILSNKIIWSCLQEGLNKSGLPKECVQLVETTDREAVKTLLHLDEYLDVVIPRGGKGLVQLISDESRIPVIKHLDGICHVFIDKDADHQKAQDIAFNAKTYRYGICGAMETLLIHSEIANSLLPSLTKRFESEGVELRGCDKTLEISKMVAANEDDWSTEYLAPILSIKIVKDLHEAVHHIQKYGSKHTDSIVTEDQNKVDYFFKNVDSSSVMHNLPTCWADGFEYGLGAEVGISTDKIHARGPVGLEGLTSQKFIVKGNSNLRGV
;
A
#
# COMPACT_ATOMS: atom_id res chain seq x y z
N SER A 1 -14.14 26.24 -19.73
CA SER A 1 -12.91 26.91 -20.12
C SER A 1 -12.34 27.85 -19.07
N LEU A 2 -13.03 28.90 -18.59
CA LEU A 2 -12.50 29.79 -17.54
C LEU A 2 -12.40 29.10 -16.16
N GLY A 3 -13.29 28.16 -15.84
CA GLY A 3 -13.25 27.36 -14.61
C GLY A 3 -12.10 26.35 -14.57
N LEU A 4 -11.72 25.77 -15.72
CA LEU A 4 -10.59 24.85 -15.84
C LEU A 4 -9.25 25.57 -15.63
N VAL A 5 -9.06 26.73 -16.22
CA VAL A 5 -7.83 27.53 -16.05
C VAL A 5 -7.65 27.97 -14.58
N GLY A 6 -8.74 28.32 -13.89
CA GLY A 6 -8.69 28.68 -12.46
C GLY A 6 -8.39 27.48 -11.55
N SER A 7 -8.91 26.28 -11.88
CA SER A 7 -8.63 25.08 -11.10
C SER A 7 -7.20 24.57 -11.29
N GLU A 8 -6.68 24.63 -12.51
CA GLU A 8 -5.30 24.25 -12.84
C GLU A 8 -4.29 25.16 -12.14
N MET A 9 -4.48 26.47 -12.20
CA MET A 9 -3.63 27.44 -11.51
C MET A 9 -3.64 27.20 -9.98
N CYS A 10 -4.80 26.94 -9.39
CA CYS A 10 -4.92 26.63 -7.97
C CYS A 10 -4.16 25.36 -7.57
N ILE A 11 -4.13 24.31 -8.42
CA ILE A 11 -3.39 23.07 -8.15
C ILE A 11 -1.88 23.30 -8.25
N ARG A 12 -1.43 24.10 -9.23
CA ARG A 12 -0.01 24.48 -9.35
C ARG A 12 0.45 25.32 -8.15
N ASP A 13 -0.34 26.31 -7.72
CA ASP A 13 -0.03 27.11 -6.54
C ASP A 13 0.12 26.23 -5.29
N ARG A 14 -0.80 25.28 -5.07
CA ARG A 14 -0.71 24.31 -3.96
C ARG A 14 0.54 23.42 -4.07
N GLY A 15 0.92 23.00 -5.28
CA GLY A 15 2.16 22.25 -5.51
C GLY A 15 3.40 23.06 -5.13
N SER A 16 3.46 24.34 -5.55
CA SER A 16 4.54 25.27 -5.20
C SER A 16 4.63 25.49 -3.70
N GLU A 17 3.52 25.79 -3.05
CA GLU A 17 3.45 26.00 -1.60
C GLU A 17 3.88 24.75 -0.82
N ALA A 18 3.43 23.56 -1.24
CA ALA A 18 3.85 22.30 -0.65
C ALA A 18 5.37 22.06 -0.81
N LYS A 19 5.96 22.44 -1.97
CA LYS A 19 7.40 22.34 -2.20
C LYS A 19 8.20 23.26 -1.30
N GLU A 20 7.77 24.49 -1.09
CA GLU A 20 8.39 25.41 -0.13
C GLU A 20 8.28 24.87 1.29
N ALA A 21 7.09 24.43 1.71
CA ALA A 21 6.84 23.85 3.03
C ALA A 21 7.65 22.59 3.28
N SER A 22 7.91 21.76 2.24
CA SER A 22 8.70 20.54 2.38
C SER A 22 10.13 20.82 2.84
N SER A 23 10.72 21.94 2.43
CA SER A 23 12.06 22.37 2.85
C SER A 23 12.11 22.73 4.34
N VAL A 24 11.05 23.30 4.87
CA VAL A 24 10.90 23.62 6.31
C VAL A 24 10.69 22.34 7.10
N LEU A 25 9.79 21.47 6.64
CA LEU A 25 9.44 20.20 7.32
C LEU A 25 10.63 19.24 7.37
N ALA A 26 11.45 19.17 6.32
CA ALA A 26 12.65 18.35 6.28
C ALA A 26 13.71 18.74 7.33
N GLN A 27 13.66 19.98 7.85
CA GLN A 27 14.53 20.49 8.90
C GLN A 27 13.88 20.45 10.29
N ALA A 28 12.59 20.17 10.38
CA ALA A 28 11.86 20.09 11.64
C ALA A 28 12.39 18.94 12.51
N SER A 29 12.47 19.16 13.81
CA SER A 29 12.89 18.11 14.74
C SER A 29 11.83 16.98 14.83
N ILE A 30 12.23 15.81 15.28
CA ILE A 30 11.31 14.69 15.51
C ILE A 30 10.23 15.05 16.53
N GLU A 31 10.58 15.82 17.57
CA GLU A 31 9.64 16.27 18.59
C GLU A 31 8.56 17.16 17.97
N GLN A 32 8.94 18.08 17.09
CA GLN A 32 7.99 18.95 16.41
C GLN A 32 7.08 18.18 15.46
N ARG A 33 7.62 17.22 14.71
CA ARG A 33 6.83 16.35 13.82
C ARG A 33 5.87 15.45 14.62
N ASN A 34 6.34 14.86 15.74
CA ASN A 34 5.49 14.08 16.63
C ASN A 34 4.40 14.93 17.28
N ALA A 35 4.74 16.11 17.79
CA ALA A 35 3.77 17.03 18.37
C ALA A 35 2.66 17.42 17.37
N SER A 36 2.99 17.52 16.07
CA SER A 36 1.97 17.78 15.05
C SER A 36 0.96 16.64 14.95
N LEU A 37 1.40 15.37 15.02
CA LEU A 37 0.53 14.19 14.98
C LEU A 37 -0.35 14.13 16.23
N ASP A 38 0.19 14.42 17.41
CA ASP A 38 -0.57 14.45 18.66
C ASP A 38 -1.65 15.53 18.63
N PHE A 39 -1.33 16.75 18.18
CA PHE A 39 -2.33 17.82 18.03
C PHE A 39 -3.37 17.52 16.94
N ILE A 40 -3.00 16.80 15.88
CA ILE A 40 -3.96 16.33 14.87
C ILE A 40 -4.91 15.32 15.49
N ALA A 41 -4.41 14.36 16.28
CA ALA A 41 -5.23 13.38 16.99
C ALA A 41 -6.22 14.05 17.95
N GLU A 42 -5.76 15.05 18.72
CA GLU A 42 -6.62 15.88 19.57
C GLU A 42 -7.69 16.63 18.78
N ALA A 43 -7.32 17.23 17.64
CA ALA A 43 -8.25 17.97 16.79
C ALA A 43 -9.32 17.05 16.17
N ILE A 44 -8.96 15.84 15.75
CA ILE A 44 -9.91 14.84 15.25
C ILE A 44 -10.88 14.43 16.38
N GLU A 45 -10.39 14.17 17.58
CA GLU A 45 -11.24 13.83 18.73
C GLU A 45 -12.20 14.96 19.08
N LEU A 46 -11.73 16.19 19.15
CA LEU A 46 -12.56 17.36 19.45
C LEU A 46 -13.63 17.64 18.37
N ASN A 47 -13.38 17.22 17.13
CA ASN A 47 -14.33 17.38 16.02
C ASN A 47 -15.08 16.11 15.69
N ARG A 48 -15.06 15.05 16.53
CA ARG A 48 -15.66 13.72 16.29
C ARG A 48 -17.08 13.81 15.77
N ASP A 49 -17.98 14.45 16.51
CA ASP A 49 -19.40 14.59 16.14
C ASP A 49 -19.58 15.31 14.80
N LYS A 50 -18.75 16.32 14.54
CA LYS A 50 -18.79 17.06 13.30
C LYS A 50 -18.28 16.24 12.13
N ILE A 51 -17.27 15.41 12.32
CA ILE A 51 -16.78 14.46 11.32
C ILE A 51 -17.87 13.44 11.00
N LEU A 52 -18.49 12.82 12.02
CA LEU A 52 -19.57 11.83 11.83
C LEU A 52 -20.76 12.43 11.09
N SER A 53 -21.24 13.60 11.53
CA SER A 53 -22.37 14.27 10.89
C SER A 53 -22.07 14.74 9.46
N THR A 54 -20.83 15.10 9.18
CA THR A 54 -20.38 15.48 7.82
C THR A 54 -20.27 14.25 6.93
N ASN A 55 -19.74 13.14 7.46
CA ASN A 55 -19.65 11.87 6.73
C ASN A 55 -21.03 11.32 6.36
N GLN A 56 -22.03 11.48 7.24
CA GLN A 56 -23.40 11.09 6.94
C GLN A 56 -23.94 11.78 5.67
N LYS A 57 -23.57 13.03 5.41
CA LYS A 57 -23.95 13.77 4.19
C LYS A 57 -23.30 13.16 2.95
N ASP A 58 -22.01 12.78 3.03
CA ASP A 58 -21.35 12.08 1.93
C ASP A 58 -22.01 10.72 1.65
N LEU A 59 -22.38 9.97 2.70
CA LEU A 59 -23.08 8.69 2.57
C LEU A 59 -24.47 8.84 1.91
N GLU A 60 -25.22 9.88 2.27
CA GLU A 60 -26.52 10.17 1.66
C GLU A 60 -26.39 10.51 0.17
N LEU A 61 -25.40 11.33 -0.19
CA LEU A 61 -25.11 11.67 -1.58
C LEU A 61 -24.62 10.44 -2.38
N ALA A 62 -23.81 9.58 -1.76
CA ALA A 62 -23.33 8.35 -2.37
C ALA A 62 -24.48 7.37 -2.65
N LYS A 63 -25.42 7.21 -1.72
CA LYS A 63 -26.62 6.39 -1.90
C LYS A 63 -27.52 6.93 -3.02
N GLN A 64 -27.73 8.25 -3.09
CA GLN A 64 -28.50 8.90 -4.17
C GLN A 64 -27.88 8.65 -5.55
N LYS A 65 -26.55 8.58 -5.63
CA LYS A 65 -25.80 8.28 -6.86
C LYS A 65 -25.68 6.79 -7.16
N SER A 66 -26.31 5.92 -6.36
CA SER A 66 -26.26 4.44 -6.50
C SER A 66 -24.83 3.89 -6.52
N ILE A 67 -23.94 4.44 -5.71
CA ILE A 67 -22.58 3.92 -5.56
C ILE A 67 -22.64 2.52 -4.93
N GLY A 68 -21.80 1.60 -5.41
CA GLY A 68 -21.81 0.20 -4.97
C GLY A 68 -21.55 0.04 -3.46
N SER A 69 -22.15 -1.00 -2.86
CA SER A 69 -22.10 -1.24 -1.40
C SER A 69 -20.68 -1.32 -0.83
N ALA A 70 -19.74 -1.90 -1.55
CA ALA A 70 -18.34 -1.99 -1.12
C ALA A 70 -17.65 -0.61 -1.02
N LEU A 71 -18.01 0.35 -1.88
CA LEU A 71 -17.50 1.72 -1.82
C LEU A 71 -18.18 2.50 -0.70
N ILE A 72 -19.48 2.26 -0.45
CA ILE A 72 -20.22 2.85 0.68
C ILE A 72 -19.61 2.37 2.01
N ASP A 73 -19.32 1.08 2.17
CA ASP A 73 -18.65 0.56 3.37
C ASP A 73 -17.29 1.24 3.61
N ARG A 74 -16.50 1.44 2.56
CA ARG A 74 -15.21 2.13 2.66
C ARG A 74 -15.35 3.62 3.00
N LEU A 75 -16.44 4.25 2.56
CA LEU A 75 -16.73 5.68 2.78
C LEU A 75 -17.20 5.96 4.21
N GLU A 76 -17.88 4.99 4.84
CA GLU A 76 -18.48 5.17 6.15
C GLU A 76 -17.41 5.45 7.21
N LEU A 77 -17.65 6.46 8.04
CA LEU A 77 -16.96 6.69 9.31
C LEU A 77 -17.96 6.48 10.45
N ASN A 78 -17.51 5.74 11.46
CA ASN A 78 -18.19 5.54 12.74
C ASN A 78 -17.18 5.73 13.87
N ASP A 79 -17.63 5.65 15.11
CA ASP A 79 -16.76 5.87 16.27
C ASP A 79 -15.53 4.97 16.25
N ASN A 80 -15.70 3.67 15.97
CA ASN A 80 -14.58 2.73 15.90
C ASN A 80 -13.55 3.10 14.80
N ARG A 81 -14.00 3.59 13.66
CA ARG A 81 -13.11 4.03 12.57
C ARG A 81 -12.40 5.34 12.89
N ILE A 82 -13.03 6.24 13.64
CA ILE A 82 -12.38 7.44 14.18
C ILE A 82 -11.36 7.07 15.25
N ASP A 83 -11.70 6.15 16.17
CA ASP A 83 -10.76 5.64 17.17
C ASP A 83 -9.54 4.97 16.52
N SER A 84 -9.76 4.22 15.45
CA SER A 84 -8.69 3.61 14.66
C SER A 84 -7.79 4.66 14.01
N MET A 85 -8.36 5.73 13.47
CA MET A 85 -7.62 6.84 12.87
C MET A 85 -6.75 7.57 13.91
N ILE A 86 -7.31 7.88 15.09
CA ILE A 86 -6.59 8.50 16.21
C ILE A 86 -5.47 7.57 16.71
N SER A 87 -5.76 6.29 16.87
CA SER A 87 -4.76 5.29 17.27
C SER A 87 -3.65 5.16 16.23
N GLY A 88 -3.99 5.21 14.94
CA GLY A 88 -3.03 5.20 13.84
C GLY A 88 -2.05 6.38 13.91
N LEU A 89 -2.54 7.59 14.17
CA LEU A 89 -1.70 8.78 14.36
C LEU A 89 -0.70 8.60 15.51
N LYS A 90 -1.15 8.03 16.64
CA LYS A 90 -0.28 7.75 17.80
C LYS A 90 0.76 6.69 17.49
N ILE A 91 0.36 5.60 16.84
CA ILE A 91 1.30 4.56 16.40
C ILE A 91 2.38 5.16 15.50
N VAL A 92 2.02 5.98 14.52
CA VAL A 92 2.98 6.64 13.64
C VAL A 92 3.89 7.60 14.41
N SER A 93 3.35 8.35 15.39
CA SER A 93 4.15 9.22 16.26
C SER A 93 5.22 8.45 17.03
N ASP A 94 4.92 7.23 17.50
CA ASP A 94 5.81 6.39 18.29
C ASP A 94 6.86 5.63 17.44
N LEU A 95 6.70 5.58 16.11
CA LEU A 95 7.65 4.89 15.24
C LEU A 95 9.04 5.55 15.28
N PRO A 96 10.12 4.77 15.11
CA PRO A 96 11.46 5.31 14.94
C PRO A 96 11.55 6.35 13.82
N ASP A 97 12.36 7.39 14.01
CA ASP A 97 12.57 8.41 12.98
C ASP A 97 13.59 7.95 11.93
N PRO A 98 13.21 7.77 10.67
CA PRO A 98 14.19 7.44 9.65
C PRO A 98 15.00 8.64 9.17
N VAL A 99 14.53 9.88 9.40
CA VAL A 99 15.15 11.10 8.86
C VAL A 99 16.42 11.42 9.62
N GLY A 100 17.51 11.57 8.88
CA GLY A 100 18.83 11.87 9.46
C GLY A 100 19.61 10.63 9.91
N GLU A 101 19.04 9.42 9.75
CA GLU A 101 19.78 8.18 10.00
C GLU A 101 21.05 8.12 9.14
N ILE A 102 22.17 7.80 9.76
CA ILE A 102 23.49 7.74 9.10
C ILE A 102 23.95 6.29 9.03
N THR A 103 24.27 5.84 7.82
CA THR A 103 24.92 4.55 7.56
C THR A 103 26.37 4.79 7.17
N ASP A 104 27.31 4.20 7.93
CA ASP A 104 28.72 4.22 7.62
C ASP A 104 29.01 3.32 6.40
N LEU A 105 29.96 3.74 5.59
CA LEU A 105 30.50 2.95 4.49
C LEU A 105 31.95 2.55 4.78
N ASP A 106 32.43 1.53 4.07
CA ASP A 106 33.80 1.07 4.20
C ASP A 106 34.81 2.21 3.91
N PRO A 107 35.98 2.19 4.57
CA PRO A 107 37.04 3.16 4.32
C PRO A 107 37.43 3.24 2.83
N THR A 108 37.55 4.45 2.30
CA THR A 108 37.93 4.66 0.91
C THR A 108 39.44 4.68 0.70
N PRO A 109 39.98 4.21 -0.44
CA PRO A 109 41.42 4.27 -0.72
C PRO A 109 41.99 5.70 -0.74
N SER A 110 41.14 6.70 -1.00
CA SER A 110 41.51 8.12 -1.03
C SER A 110 41.59 8.80 0.36
N GLY A 111 41.19 8.07 1.42
CA GLY A 111 41.17 8.60 2.78
C GLY A 111 40.06 9.61 3.07
N ILE A 112 39.10 9.77 2.15
CA ILE A 112 37.87 10.54 2.40
C ILE A 112 36.87 9.68 3.20
N GLU A 113 36.16 10.28 4.14
CA GLU A 113 35.09 9.63 4.87
C GLU A 113 33.78 9.79 4.07
N VAL A 114 33.16 8.68 3.72
CA VAL A 114 31.88 8.65 2.97
C VAL A 114 30.83 7.94 3.83
N LYS A 115 29.68 8.60 4.01
CA LYS A 115 28.53 8.04 4.71
C LYS A 115 27.26 8.27 3.87
N LYS A 116 26.21 7.53 4.16
CA LYS A 116 24.88 7.81 3.64
C LYS A 116 24.01 8.39 4.75
N MET A 117 23.22 9.40 4.41
CA MET A 117 22.23 10.00 5.29
C MET A 117 20.84 9.84 4.68
N ARG A 118 19.89 9.37 5.46
CA ARG A 118 18.50 9.26 5.03
C ARG A 118 17.82 10.61 5.08
N VAL A 119 17.10 10.96 4.01
CA VAL A 119 16.42 12.24 3.83
C VAL A 119 15.01 12.02 3.28
N PRO A 120 14.04 12.94 3.54
CA PRO A 120 12.72 12.88 2.94
C PRO A 120 12.79 12.84 1.41
N LEU A 121 11.76 12.29 0.75
CA LEU A 121 11.59 12.36 -0.70
C LEU A 121 11.30 13.80 -1.15
N GLY A 122 10.49 14.54 -0.39
CA GLY A 122 10.09 15.90 -0.69
C GLY A 122 8.58 16.11 -0.63
N VAL A 123 7.89 16.17 -1.76
CA VAL A 123 6.43 16.30 -1.84
C VAL A 123 5.81 15.03 -2.40
N VAL A 124 4.87 14.45 -1.65
CA VAL A 124 4.17 13.22 -2.02
C VAL A 124 2.75 13.53 -2.49
N GLY A 125 2.44 13.24 -3.75
CA GLY A 125 1.08 13.28 -4.25
C GLY A 125 0.32 12.01 -3.87
N ILE A 126 -0.85 12.11 -3.23
CA ILE A 126 -1.64 10.94 -2.84
C ILE A 126 -3.04 11.05 -3.44
N ILE A 127 -3.39 10.11 -4.31
CA ILE A 127 -4.67 10.08 -5.01
C ILE A 127 -5.44 8.86 -4.53
N TYR A 128 -6.61 9.06 -3.89
CA TYR A 128 -7.35 8.00 -3.23
C TYR A 128 -8.86 8.07 -3.47
N GLU A 129 -9.54 6.94 -3.33
CA GLU A 129 -10.98 6.76 -3.56
C GLU A 129 -11.67 6.29 -2.27
N SER A 130 -12.88 6.82 -2.01
CA SER A 130 -13.84 6.33 -1.01
C SER A 130 -13.27 5.92 0.35
N ARG A 131 -12.22 6.59 0.82
CA ARG A 131 -11.53 6.26 2.09
C ARG A 131 -11.16 7.54 2.83
N PRO A 132 -12.09 8.18 3.56
CA PRO A 132 -11.81 9.45 4.24
C PRO A 132 -10.65 9.36 5.26
N ASN A 133 -10.46 8.21 5.90
CA ASN A 133 -9.36 7.96 6.83
C ASN A 133 -7.98 8.13 6.19
N VAL A 134 -7.83 7.85 4.89
CA VAL A 134 -6.56 8.02 4.17
C VAL A 134 -6.08 9.48 4.22
N THR A 135 -6.99 10.44 4.34
CA THR A 135 -6.62 11.85 4.53
C THR A 135 -5.71 12.06 5.75
N ALA A 136 -6.01 11.39 6.87
CA ALA A 136 -5.20 11.46 8.09
C ALA A 136 -4.01 10.49 8.05
N ASP A 137 -4.25 9.22 7.65
CA ASP A 137 -3.24 8.16 7.70
C ASP A 137 -2.05 8.48 6.78
N ALA A 138 -2.33 8.91 5.55
CA ALA A 138 -1.30 9.26 4.59
C ALA A 138 -0.55 10.55 4.98
N ALA A 139 -1.27 11.56 5.47
CA ALA A 139 -0.64 12.78 5.98
C ALA A 139 0.28 12.49 7.17
N ALA A 140 -0.14 11.61 8.09
CA ALA A 140 0.68 11.21 9.23
C ALA A 140 2.03 10.62 8.82
N LEU A 141 2.00 9.67 7.89
CA LEU A 141 3.23 9.03 7.38
C LEU A 141 4.14 10.03 6.66
N CYS A 142 3.55 10.93 5.86
CA CYS A 142 4.30 11.99 5.19
C CYS A 142 4.94 12.94 6.21
N LEU A 143 4.17 13.46 7.17
CA LEU A 143 4.68 14.38 8.20
C LEU A 143 5.78 13.72 9.05
N LYS A 144 5.57 12.49 9.51
CA LYS A 144 6.57 11.75 10.31
C LYS A 144 7.87 11.54 9.54
N SER A 145 7.79 11.23 8.25
CA SER A 145 8.97 11.04 7.37
C SER A 145 9.54 12.34 6.80
N GLY A 146 9.04 13.51 7.25
CA GLY A 146 9.55 14.81 6.85
C GLY A 146 9.11 15.27 5.45
N ASN A 147 8.08 14.66 4.87
CA ASN A 147 7.54 14.98 3.56
C ASN A 147 6.29 15.86 3.65
N SER A 148 6.18 16.87 2.80
CA SER A 148 4.90 17.49 2.53
C SER A 148 4.05 16.60 1.63
N CYS A 149 2.73 16.78 1.66
CA CYS A 149 1.84 16.00 0.79
C CYS A 149 0.74 16.85 0.14
N LEU A 150 0.39 16.45 -1.08
CA LEU A 150 -0.75 16.96 -1.83
C LEU A 150 -1.78 15.85 -1.99
N LEU A 151 -2.90 15.97 -1.28
CA LEU A 151 -3.96 14.98 -1.18
C LEU A 151 -5.06 15.24 -2.20
N ARG A 152 -5.48 14.22 -2.93
CA ARG A 152 -6.64 14.26 -3.82
C ARG A 152 -7.55 13.07 -3.54
N GLY A 153 -8.60 13.29 -2.77
CA GLY A 153 -9.62 12.28 -2.48
C GLY A 153 -10.71 12.20 -3.53
N GLY A 154 -11.46 11.10 -3.55
CA GLY A 154 -12.62 10.92 -4.40
C GLY A 154 -13.72 11.93 -4.12
N SER A 155 -14.53 12.22 -5.15
CA SER A 155 -15.64 13.19 -5.07
C SER A 155 -16.75 12.77 -4.10
N GLU A 156 -16.87 11.49 -3.85
CA GLU A 156 -17.85 10.88 -2.95
C GLU A 156 -17.54 11.12 -1.46
N ALA A 157 -16.28 11.45 -1.13
CA ALA A 157 -15.81 11.67 0.23
C ALA A 157 -15.39 13.14 0.50
N ILE A 158 -15.72 14.07 -0.39
CA ILE A 158 -15.15 15.41 -0.38
C ILE A 158 -15.44 16.19 0.90
N LEU A 159 -16.62 16.06 1.49
CA LEU A 159 -16.98 16.76 2.71
C LEU A 159 -16.22 16.19 3.92
N SER A 160 -16.16 14.86 4.01
CA SER A 160 -15.38 14.15 5.04
C SER A 160 -13.90 14.48 4.94
N ASN A 161 -13.34 14.48 3.72
CA ASN A 161 -11.93 14.82 3.51
C ASN A 161 -11.63 16.25 3.95
N LYS A 162 -12.50 17.21 3.66
CA LYS A 162 -12.34 18.63 4.06
C LYS A 162 -12.36 18.81 5.57
N ILE A 163 -13.26 18.17 6.28
CA ILE A 163 -13.32 18.30 7.74
C ILE A 163 -12.11 17.64 8.41
N ILE A 164 -11.65 16.47 7.94
CA ILE A 164 -10.43 15.85 8.43
C ILE A 164 -9.23 16.74 8.11
N TRP A 165 -9.10 17.23 6.87
CA TRP A 165 -8.04 18.16 6.50
C TRP A 165 -8.01 19.43 7.38
N SER A 166 -9.16 19.96 7.78
CA SER A 166 -9.18 21.09 8.72
C SER A 166 -8.58 20.76 10.10
N CYS A 167 -8.73 19.51 10.56
CA CYS A 167 -8.08 19.03 11.78
C CYS A 167 -6.55 18.93 11.60
N LEU A 168 -6.09 18.50 10.41
CA LEU A 168 -4.66 18.47 10.08
C LEU A 168 -4.07 19.90 10.11
N GLN A 169 -4.76 20.87 9.52
CA GLN A 169 -4.36 22.29 9.53
C GLN A 169 -4.26 22.86 10.95
N GLU A 170 -5.19 22.48 11.83
CA GLU A 170 -5.17 22.89 13.23
C GLU A 170 -3.95 22.33 13.97
N GLY A 171 -3.66 21.03 13.80
CA GLY A 171 -2.51 20.39 14.42
C GLY A 171 -1.16 20.93 13.93
N LEU A 172 -1.03 21.17 12.62
CA LEU A 172 0.16 21.83 12.04
C LEU A 172 0.38 23.22 12.63
N ASN A 173 -0.68 24.02 12.71
CA ASN A 173 -0.59 25.35 13.29
C ASN A 173 -0.17 25.33 14.77
N LYS A 174 -0.71 24.41 15.58
CA LYS A 174 -0.36 24.26 17.00
C LYS A 174 1.09 23.82 17.20
N SER A 175 1.63 23.00 16.30
CA SER A 175 3.03 22.54 16.35
C SER A 175 4.02 23.55 15.77
N GLY A 176 3.55 24.65 15.19
CA GLY A 176 4.39 25.66 14.54
C GLY A 176 4.95 25.20 13.18
N LEU A 177 4.38 24.16 12.57
CA LEU A 177 4.69 23.74 11.21
C LEU A 177 3.83 24.51 10.19
N PRO A 178 4.36 24.76 8.97
CA PRO A 178 3.57 25.39 7.91
C PRO A 178 2.32 24.56 7.58
N LYS A 179 1.19 25.23 7.42
CA LYS A 179 -0.07 24.58 7.03
C LYS A 179 0.02 23.93 5.64
N GLU A 180 0.87 24.48 4.81
CA GLU A 180 1.15 24.05 3.44
C GLU A 180 1.87 22.71 3.37
N CYS A 181 2.35 22.17 4.51
CA CYS A 181 2.88 20.80 4.59
C CYS A 181 1.83 19.74 4.19
N VAL A 182 0.54 20.03 4.38
CA VAL A 182 -0.55 19.14 3.96
C VAL A 182 -1.58 19.92 3.18
N GLN A 183 -1.58 19.75 1.88
CA GLN A 183 -2.51 20.38 0.95
C GLN A 183 -3.61 19.41 0.51
N LEU A 184 -4.85 19.92 0.34
CA LEU A 184 -5.97 19.14 -0.20
C LEU A 184 -6.44 19.77 -1.51
N VAL A 185 -6.52 18.98 -2.58
CA VAL A 185 -7.15 19.37 -3.85
C VAL A 185 -8.66 19.28 -3.68
N GLU A 186 -9.32 20.45 -3.59
CA GLU A 186 -10.74 20.55 -3.24
C GLU A 186 -11.70 20.37 -4.42
N THR A 187 -11.18 20.38 -5.66
CA THR A 187 -12.01 20.17 -6.85
C THR A 187 -12.32 18.69 -7.05
N THR A 188 -13.56 18.43 -7.45
CA THR A 188 -14.02 17.07 -7.83
C THR A 188 -13.79 16.74 -9.30
N ASP A 189 -13.27 17.68 -10.08
CA ASP A 189 -12.97 17.49 -11.49
C ASP A 189 -11.89 16.42 -11.69
N ARG A 190 -12.13 15.54 -12.64
CA ARG A 190 -11.14 14.48 -13.01
C ARG A 190 -9.94 15.04 -13.74
N GLU A 191 -10.06 16.17 -14.44
CA GLU A 191 -8.91 16.85 -15.07
C GLU A 191 -7.89 17.34 -14.04
N ALA A 192 -8.31 17.61 -12.81
CA ALA A 192 -7.41 17.90 -11.69
C ALA A 192 -6.39 16.77 -11.42
N VAL A 193 -6.78 15.51 -11.65
CA VAL A 193 -5.87 14.36 -11.53
C VAL A 193 -4.77 14.45 -12.58
N LYS A 194 -5.12 14.73 -13.85
CA LYS A 194 -4.12 14.86 -14.92
C LYS A 194 -3.19 16.04 -14.68
N THR A 195 -3.74 17.18 -14.24
CA THR A 195 -2.91 18.34 -13.86
C THR A 195 -1.92 17.95 -12.77
N LEU A 196 -2.36 17.25 -11.72
CA LEU A 196 -1.50 16.80 -10.62
C LEU A 196 -0.39 15.86 -11.10
N LEU A 197 -0.71 14.91 -12.00
CA LEU A 197 0.24 13.95 -12.55
C LEU A 197 1.34 14.59 -13.46
N HIS A 198 1.14 15.84 -13.86
CA HIS A 198 2.08 16.61 -14.65
C HIS A 198 2.83 17.68 -13.87
N LEU A 199 2.71 17.71 -12.53
CA LEU A 199 3.41 18.64 -11.66
C LEU A 199 4.80 18.13 -11.24
N ASP A 200 5.58 17.58 -12.16
CA ASP A 200 6.90 17.03 -11.92
C ASP A 200 7.95 18.06 -11.43
N GLU A 201 7.66 19.37 -11.57
CA GLU A 201 8.46 20.43 -10.97
C GLU A 201 8.23 20.57 -9.45
N TYR A 202 7.08 20.12 -8.92
CA TYR A 202 6.70 20.29 -7.51
C TYR A 202 6.63 18.96 -6.76
N LEU A 203 6.12 17.90 -7.37
CA LEU A 203 5.92 16.60 -6.73
C LEU A 203 7.06 15.64 -7.06
N ASP A 204 7.54 14.95 -6.06
CA ASP A 204 8.67 14.02 -6.17
C ASP A 204 8.20 12.56 -6.40
N VAL A 205 7.00 12.21 -5.91
CA VAL A 205 6.39 10.88 -6.07
C VAL A 205 4.88 10.95 -5.99
N VAL A 206 4.17 10.02 -6.66
CA VAL A 206 2.71 9.85 -6.57
C VAL A 206 2.39 8.44 -6.05
N ILE A 207 1.40 8.36 -5.16
CA ILE A 207 0.92 7.10 -4.57
C ILE A 207 -0.59 6.98 -4.81
N PRO A 208 -1.04 6.08 -5.69
CA PRO A 208 -2.46 5.79 -5.87
C PRO A 208 -3.00 4.87 -4.77
N ARG A 209 -4.21 5.17 -4.27
CA ARG A 209 -4.97 4.37 -3.30
C ARG A 209 -6.41 4.16 -3.77
N GLY A 210 -6.61 3.34 -4.79
CA GLY A 210 -7.91 3.11 -5.40
C GLY A 210 -7.97 1.80 -6.16
N GLY A 211 -9.01 1.63 -6.96
CA GLY A 211 -9.18 0.45 -7.81
C GLY A 211 -8.20 0.45 -8.99
N LYS A 212 -8.08 -0.72 -9.65
CA LYS A 212 -7.19 -0.98 -10.78
C LYS A 212 -7.26 0.11 -11.87
N GLY A 213 -8.47 0.59 -12.18
CA GLY A 213 -8.65 1.65 -13.20
C GLY A 213 -7.96 2.96 -12.86
N LEU A 214 -8.00 3.39 -11.57
CA LEU A 214 -7.28 4.58 -11.11
C LEU A 214 -5.77 4.36 -11.15
N VAL A 215 -5.30 3.22 -10.67
CA VAL A 215 -3.85 2.89 -10.64
C VAL A 215 -3.31 2.81 -12.07
N GLN A 216 -4.05 2.21 -12.99
CA GLN A 216 -3.66 2.13 -14.40
C GLN A 216 -3.58 3.53 -15.04
N LEU A 217 -4.62 4.36 -14.85
CA LEU A 217 -4.63 5.74 -15.36
C LEU A 217 -3.41 6.52 -14.86
N ILE A 218 -3.12 6.45 -13.57
CA ILE A 218 -1.96 7.15 -12.98
C ILE A 218 -0.65 6.61 -13.54
N SER A 219 -0.56 5.28 -13.75
CA SER A 219 0.64 4.66 -14.32
C SER A 219 0.91 5.09 -15.77
N ASP A 220 -0.13 5.28 -16.54
CA ASP A 220 -0.04 5.62 -17.97
C ASP A 220 0.19 7.11 -18.20
N GLU A 221 -0.37 7.98 -17.35
CA GLU A 221 -0.39 9.43 -17.55
C GLU A 221 0.68 10.18 -16.73
N SER A 222 1.24 9.56 -15.66
CA SER A 222 2.13 10.27 -14.75
C SER A 222 3.51 10.56 -15.36
N ARG A 223 3.96 11.80 -15.24
CA ARG A 223 5.36 12.20 -15.45
C ARG A 223 6.21 12.07 -14.19
N ILE A 224 5.57 11.83 -13.05
CA ILE A 224 6.17 11.72 -11.74
C ILE A 224 6.33 10.24 -11.41
N PRO A 225 7.40 9.79 -10.74
CA PRO A 225 7.54 8.43 -10.26
C PRO A 225 6.31 7.99 -9.45
N VAL A 226 5.85 6.76 -9.67
CA VAL A 226 4.65 6.22 -9.02
C VAL A 226 5.02 5.01 -8.16
N ILE A 227 4.63 5.03 -6.89
CA ILE A 227 4.70 3.86 -5.99
C ILE A 227 3.35 3.14 -6.06
N LYS A 228 3.31 1.94 -6.63
CA LYS A 228 2.04 1.27 -6.93
C LYS A 228 2.13 -0.25 -6.97
N HIS A 229 0.96 -0.89 -6.88
CA HIS A 229 0.69 -2.21 -7.43
C HIS A 229 -0.63 -2.14 -8.24
N LEU A 230 -0.76 -2.98 -9.26
CA LEU A 230 -1.97 -3.03 -10.09
C LEU A 230 -2.96 -4.07 -9.56
N ASP A 231 -2.47 -5.28 -9.31
CA ASP A 231 -3.26 -6.44 -8.89
C ASP A 231 -2.55 -7.19 -7.75
N GLY A 232 -3.32 -7.85 -6.90
CA GLY A 232 -2.85 -8.77 -5.86
C GLY A 232 -3.13 -10.23 -6.24
N ILE A 233 -2.54 -10.74 -7.32
CA ILE A 233 -2.68 -12.15 -7.71
C ILE A 233 -1.67 -12.97 -6.91
N CYS A 234 -2.07 -13.35 -5.70
CA CYS A 234 -1.22 -14.08 -4.76
C CYS A 234 -1.41 -15.59 -4.88
N HIS A 235 -0.31 -16.34 -4.72
CA HIS A 235 -0.32 -17.79 -4.79
C HIS A 235 0.11 -18.42 -3.47
N VAL A 236 -0.49 -19.58 -3.15
CA VAL A 236 0.05 -20.53 -2.19
C VAL A 236 0.37 -21.80 -2.92
N PHE A 237 1.62 -22.27 -2.88
CA PHE A 237 2.04 -23.55 -3.39
C PHE A 237 2.21 -24.55 -2.25
N ILE A 238 1.46 -25.64 -2.28
CA ILE A 238 1.59 -26.77 -1.34
C ILE A 238 2.47 -27.84 -2.00
N ASP A 239 3.67 -27.99 -1.48
CA ASP A 239 4.63 -28.99 -1.93
C ASP A 239 4.32 -30.38 -1.36
N LYS A 240 4.87 -31.44 -1.98
CA LYS A 240 4.67 -32.84 -1.54
C LYS A 240 5.18 -33.11 -0.11
N ASP A 241 6.20 -32.39 0.32
CA ASP A 241 6.79 -32.54 1.64
C ASP A 241 6.15 -31.58 2.69
N ALA A 242 4.95 -31.09 2.41
CA ALA A 242 4.19 -30.27 3.34
C ALA A 242 3.51 -31.11 4.42
N ASP A 243 3.46 -30.60 5.64
CA ASP A 243 2.52 -31.09 6.63
C ASP A 243 1.08 -30.80 6.18
N HIS A 244 0.25 -31.82 6.07
CA HIS A 244 -1.09 -31.70 5.50
C HIS A 244 -2.01 -30.82 6.31
N GLN A 245 -1.90 -30.81 7.64
CA GLN A 245 -2.77 -29.98 8.48
C GLN A 245 -2.36 -28.50 8.37
N LYS A 246 -1.07 -28.21 8.48
CA LYS A 246 -0.54 -26.85 8.26
C LYS A 246 -0.93 -26.31 6.87
N ALA A 247 -0.79 -27.14 5.84
CA ALA A 247 -1.11 -26.77 4.46
C ALA A 247 -2.57 -26.38 4.29
N GLN A 248 -3.49 -27.15 4.89
CA GLN A 248 -4.92 -26.86 4.85
C GLN A 248 -5.24 -25.55 5.60
N ASP A 249 -4.66 -25.34 6.79
CA ASP A 249 -4.92 -24.16 7.60
C ASP A 249 -4.37 -22.88 6.95
N ILE A 250 -3.16 -22.97 6.39
CA ILE A 250 -2.53 -21.84 5.68
C ILE A 250 -3.33 -21.47 4.43
N ALA A 251 -3.64 -22.46 3.56
CA ALA A 251 -4.39 -22.21 2.33
C ALA A 251 -5.79 -21.67 2.62
N PHE A 252 -6.47 -22.23 3.61
CA PHE A 252 -7.79 -21.78 4.02
C PHE A 252 -7.74 -20.33 4.52
N ASN A 253 -6.85 -20.02 5.46
CA ASN A 253 -6.71 -18.68 6.02
C ASN A 253 -6.28 -17.67 4.96
N ALA A 254 -5.36 -18.02 4.05
CA ALA A 254 -4.90 -17.15 2.97
C ALA A 254 -6.03 -16.64 2.08
N LYS A 255 -7.11 -17.41 1.90
CA LYS A 255 -8.28 -16.99 1.12
C LYS A 255 -9.37 -16.37 1.98
N THR A 256 -9.72 -17.00 3.12
CA THR A 256 -10.94 -16.69 3.87
C THR A 256 -10.77 -15.64 4.96
N TYR A 257 -9.54 -15.28 5.33
CA TYR A 257 -9.30 -14.20 6.29
C TYR A 257 -10.01 -12.91 5.88
N ARG A 258 -9.82 -12.48 4.61
CA ARG A 258 -10.48 -11.32 4.04
C ARG A 258 -10.38 -11.33 2.51
N TYR A 259 -11.49 -11.52 1.82
CA TYR A 259 -11.51 -11.65 0.35
C TYR A 259 -11.07 -10.37 -0.40
N GLY A 260 -11.39 -9.20 0.13
CA GLY A 260 -11.21 -7.91 -0.55
C GLY A 260 -9.87 -7.21 -0.31
N ILE A 261 -8.82 -7.94 0.07
CA ILE A 261 -7.46 -7.41 0.22
C ILE A 261 -6.52 -7.98 -0.85
N CYS A 262 -5.56 -7.18 -1.27
CA CYS A 262 -4.58 -7.58 -2.30
C CYS A 262 -3.65 -8.73 -1.88
N GLY A 263 -3.52 -9.02 -0.58
CA GLY A 263 -2.80 -10.15 -0.03
C GLY A 263 -3.62 -11.45 0.04
N ALA A 264 -4.91 -11.45 -0.35
CA ALA A 264 -5.72 -12.66 -0.39
C ALA A 264 -5.20 -13.63 -1.47
N MET A 265 -5.17 -14.91 -1.16
CA MET A 265 -4.80 -15.93 -2.16
C MET A 265 -5.85 -15.98 -3.29
N GLU A 266 -5.41 -15.87 -4.53
CA GLU A 266 -6.28 -16.00 -5.71
C GLU A 266 -6.06 -17.31 -6.46
N THR A 267 -4.87 -17.90 -6.33
CA THR A 267 -4.56 -19.20 -6.91
C THR A 267 -3.86 -20.12 -5.91
N LEU A 268 -4.40 -21.33 -5.75
CA LEU A 268 -3.80 -22.42 -5.00
C LEU A 268 -3.13 -23.42 -5.95
N LEU A 269 -1.83 -23.64 -5.77
CA LEU A 269 -1.05 -24.64 -6.50
C LEU A 269 -0.80 -25.84 -5.58
N ILE A 270 -1.06 -27.06 -6.07
CA ILE A 270 -0.89 -28.30 -5.29
C ILE A 270 0.00 -29.26 -6.05
N HIS A 271 1.03 -29.79 -5.37
CA HIS A 271 1.91 -30.82 -5.94
C HIS A 271 1.12 -32.10 -6.28
N SER A 272 1.35 -32.67 -7.46
CA SER A 272 0.58 -33.81 -7.99
C SER A 272 0.59 -35.04 -7.09
N GLU A 273 1.69 -35.29 -6.37
CA GLU A 273 1.81 -36.50 -5.51
C GLU A 273 0.87 -36.44 -4.28
N ILE A 274 0.48 -35.25 -3.80
CA ILE A 274 -0.39 -35.15 -2.62
C ILE A 274 -1.81 -34.66 -2.95
N ALA A 275 -2.07 -34.30 -4.21
CA ALA A 275 -3.35 -33.73 -4.62
C ALA A 275 -4.54 -34.64 -4.26
N ASN A 276 -4.43 -35.99 -4.50
CA ASN A 276 -5.50 -36.94 -4.21
C ASN A 276 -5.85 -37.06 -2.71
N SER A 277 -4.86 -36.87 -1.83
CA SER A 277 -5.07 -36.97 -0.38
C SER A 277 -5.52 -35.63 0.25
N LEU A 278 -5.08 -34.50 -0.31
CA LEU A 278 -5.31 -33.18 0.27
C LEU A 278 -6.55 -32.48 -0.27
N LEU A 279 -6.76 -32.51 -1.59
CA LEU A 279 -7.78 -31.69 -2.27
C LEU A 279 -9.21 -31.99 -1.81
N PRO A 280 -9.67 -33.25 -1.58
CA PRO A 280 -11.05 -33.50 -1.21
C PRO A 280 -11.47 -32.88 0.14
N SER A 281 -10.57 -32.87 1.12
CA SER A 281 -10.83 -32.27 2.43
C SER A 281 -10.81 -30.74 2.34
N LEU A 282 -9.86 -30.18 1.60
CA LEU A 282 -9.70 -28.75 1.43
C LEU A 282 -10.85 -28.12 0.63
N THR A 283 -11.31 -28.82 -0.43
CA THR A 283 -12.49 -28.43 -1.22
C THR A 283 -13.73 -28.28 -0.35
N LYS A 284 -14.04 -29.30 0.48
CA LYS A 284 -15.17 -29.25 1.41
C LYS A 284 -15.09 -28.07 2.38
N ARG A 285 -13.89 -27.77 2.87
CA ARG A 285 -13.66 -26.68 3.80
C ARG A 285 -13.94 -25.32 3.14
N PHE A 286 -13.48 -25.09 1.92
CA PHE A 286 -13.77 -23.89 1.17
C PHE A 286 -15.26 -23.75 0.80
N GLU A 287 -15.89 -24.85 0.38
CA GLU A 287 -17.32 -24.87 0.05
C GLU A 287 -18.19 -24.54 1.27
N SER A 288 -17.80 -24.98 2.47
CA SER A 288 -18.53 -24.65 3.71
C SER A 288 -18.52 -23.14 4.04
N GLU A 289 -17.54 -22.40 3.54
CA GLU A 289 -17.44 -20.93 3.64
C GLU A 289 -18.02 -20.20 2.41
N GLY A 290 -18.66 -20.95 1.48
CA GLY A 290 -19.27 -20.38 0.30
C GLY A 290 -18.27 -19.91 -0.77
N VAL A 291 -17.05 -20.44 -0.77
CA VAL A 291 -16.04 -20.12 -1.79
C VAL A 291 -16.30 -20.92 -3.06
N GLU A 292 -16.49 -20.23 -4.19
CA GLU A 292 -16.53 -20.85 -5.52
C GLU A 292 -15.12 -21.33 -5.91
N LEU A 293 -15.00 -22.59 -6.27
CA LEU A 293 -13.72 -23.17 -6.69
C LEU A 293 -13.67 -23.37 -8.20
N ARG A 294 -12.57 -22.96 -8.82
CA ARG A 294 -12.29 -23.10 -10.25
C ARG A 294 -11.03 -23.92 -10.44
N GLY A 295 -11.14 -25.07 -11.10
CA GLY A 295 -10.07 -26.04 -11.17
C GLY A 295 -9.58 -26.36 -12.57
N CYS A 296 -8.29 -26.70 -12.70
CA CYS A 296 -7.75 -27.30 -13.94
C CYS A 296 -8.28 -28.73 -14.14
N ASP A 297 -8.11 -29.31 -15.35
CA ASP A 297 -8.60 -30.64 -15.69
C ASP A 297 -8.24 -31.70 -14.64
N LYS A 298 -7.01 -31.72 -14.15
CA LYS A 298 -6.56 -32.66 -13.13
C LYS A 298 -7.28 -32.50 -11.77
N THR A 299 -7.68 -31.27 -11.41
CA THR A 299 -8.46 -31.05 -10.18
C THR A 299 -9.90 -31.52 -10.33
N LEU A 300 -10.47 -31.41 -11.54
CA LEU A 300 -11.83 -31.86 -11.86
C LEU A 300 -11.97 -33.39 -11.80
N GLU A 301 -10.88 -34.13 -12.02
CA GLU A 301 -10.84 -35.59 -11.86
C GLU A 301 -10.93 -36.03 -10.38
N ILE A 302 -10.52 -35.15 -9.44
CA ILE A 302 -10.45 -35.43 -7.99
C ILE A 302 -11.65 -34.91 -7.24
N SER A 303 -12.07 -33.66 -7.55
CA SER A 303 -13.14 -32.97 -6.84
C SER A 303 -14.01 -32.17 -7.80
N LYS A 304 -15.33 -32.13 -7.50
CA LYS A 304 -16.29 -31.39 -8.30
C LYS A 304 -16.10 -29.88 -8.04
N MET A 305 -15.85 -29.11 -9.11
CA MET A 305 -15.75 -27.65 -9.09
C MET A 305 -15.99 -27.09 -10.50
N VAL A 306 -16.00 -25.78 -10.66
CA VAL A 306 -16.11 -25.13 -11.98
C VAL A 306 -14.80 -25.33 -12.75
N ALA A 307 -14.88 -25.55 -14.06
CA ALA A 307 -13.67 -25.61 -14.88
C ALA A 307 -13.04 -24.22 -15.00
N ALA A 308 -11.77 -24.10 -14.62
CA ALA A 308 -11.00 -22.88 -14.81
C ALA A 308 -10.64 -22.69 -16.29
N ASN A 309 -10.62 -21.44 -16.73
CA ASN A 309 -10.10 -21.06 -18.03
C ASN A 309 -8.76 -20.30 -17.88
N GLU A 310 -8.13 -19.91 -18.99
CA GLU A 310 -6.81 -19.25 -18.93
C GLU A 310 -6.82 -17.91 -18.18
N ASP A 311 -7.92 -17.15 -18.27
CA ASP A 311 -8.03 -15.83 -17.62
C ASP A 311 -8.13 -15.96 -16.10
N ASP A 312 -8.64 -17.09 -15.57
CA ASP A 312 -8.74 -17.31 -14.13
C ASP A 312 -7.37 -17.28 -13.43
N TRP A 313 -6.29 -17.70 -14.13
CA TRP A 313 -4.94 -17.70 -13.56
C TRP A 313 -4.36 -16.30 -13.38
N SER A 314 -4.85 -15.31 -14.11
CA SER A 314 -4.41 -13.92 -14.07
C SER A 314 -5.48 -12.95 -13.51
N THR A 315 -6.47 -13.49 -12.80
CA THR A 315 -7.58 -12.72 -12.24
C THR A 315 -7.42 -12.51 -10.74
N GLU A 316 -7.44 -11.25 -10.30
CA GLU A 316 -7.67 -10.86 -8.91
C GLU A 316 -9.18 -10.79 -8.69
N TYR A 317 -9.76 -11.79 -8.03
CA TYR A 317 -11.22 -11.86 -7.83
C TYR A 317 -11.74 -10.86 -6.79
N LEU A 318 -10.99 -10.62 -5.71
CA LEU A 318 -11.44 -9.84 -4.55
C LEU A 318 -12.80 -10.31 -4.01
N ALA A 319 -13.10 -11.58 -4.16
CA ALA A 319 -14.38 -12.23 -3.90
C ALA A 319 -14.15 -13.65 -3.35
N PRO A 320 -15.17 -14.34 -2.82
CA PRO A 320 -15.08 -15.74 -2.42
C PRO A 320 -14.98 -16.68 -3.64
N ILE A 321 -13.97 -16.50 -4.45
CA ILE A 321 -13.64 -17.31 -5.64
C ILE A 321 -12.16 -17.65 -5.55
N LEU A 322 -11.79 -18.92 -5.82
CA LEU A 322 -10.42 -19.41 -5.75
C LEU A 322 -10.11 -20.30 -6.94
N SER A 323 -9.00 -20.04 -7.63
CA SER A 323 -8.47 -20.91 -8.66
C SER A 323 -7.57 -21.98 -8.05
N ILE A 324 -7.67 -23.25 -8.51
CA ILE A 324 -6.88 -24.37 -8.02
C ILE A 324 -6.23 -25.10 -9.19
N LYS A 325 -4.91 -25.27 -9.13
CA LYS A 325 -4.16 -26.01 -10.15
C LYS A 325 -3.25 -27.07 -9.54
N ILE A 326 -3.29 -28.28 -10.10
CA ILE A 326 -2.33 -29.31 -9.80
C ILE A 326 -1.11 -29.14 -10.69
N VAL A 327 0.05 -28.98 -10.07
CA VAL A 327 1.35 -28.84 -10.72
C VAL A 327 2.19 -30.08 -10.48
N LYS A 328 3.08 -30.40 -11.43
CA LYS A 328 3.92 -31.59 -11.35
C LYS A 328 4.90 -31.52 -10.18
N ASP A 329 5.52 -30.35 -10.00
CA ASP A 329 6.60 -30.13 -9.04
C ASP A 329 6.78 -28.64 -8.73
N LEU A 330 7.75 -28.32 -7.88
CA LEU A 330 8.15 -26.97 -7.50
C LEU A 330 8.52 -26.07 -8.71
N HIS A 331 9.17 -26.66 -9.74
CA HIS A 331 9.59 -25.91 -10.92
C HIS A 331 8.38 -25.42 -11.73
N GLU A 332 7.38 -26.29 -11.91
CA GLU A 332 6.12 -25.89 -12.57
C GLU A 332 5.35 -24.86 -11.75
N ALA A 333 5.35 -24.98 -10.42
CA ALA A 333 4.74 -23.97 -9.54
C ALA A 333 5.39 -22.60 -9.71
N VAL A 334 6.73 -22.53 -9.65
CA VAL A 334 7.49 -21.31 -9.86
C VAL A 334 7.24 -20.71 -11.25
N HIS A 335 7.21 -21.56 -12.29
CA HIS A 335 6.92 -21.13 -13.65
C HIS A 335 5.50 -20.53 -13.77
N HIS A 336 4.51 -21.15 -13.12
CA HIS A 336 3.14 -20.65 -13.09
C HIS A 336 3.08 -19.26 -12.41
N ILE A 337 3.70 -19.10 -11.25
CA ILE A 337 3.79 -17.83 -10.52
C ILE A 337 4.46 -16.75 -11.37
N GLN A 338 5.56 -17.09 -12.04
CA GLN A 338 6.27 -16.15 -12.92
C GLN A 338 5.41 -15.70 -14.12
N LYS A 339 4.58 -16.59 -14.65
CA LYS A 339 3.72 -16.30 -15.82
C LYS A 339 2.49 -15.50 -15.46
N TYR A 340 1.80 -15.80 -14.36
CA TYR A 340 0.48 -15.26 -14.04
C TYR A 340 0.47 -14.34 -12.82
N GLY A 341 1.48 -14.43 -11.95
CA GLY A 341 1.54 -13.66 -10.72
C GLY A 341 1.74 -12.16 -10.95
N SER A 342 1.22 -11.38 -10.03
CA SER A 342 1.32 -9.91 -10.01
C SER A 342 2.60 -9.39 -9.35
N LYS A 343 3.48 -10.27 -8.88
CA LYS A 343 4.67 -9.96 -8.06
C LYS A 343 4.33 -9.35 -6.70
N HIS A 344 3.12 -9.55 -6.22
CA HIS A 344 2.68 -9.06 -4.93
C HIS A 344 3.20 -9.96 -3.81
N THR A 345 2.57 -11.11 -3.58
CA THR A 345 2.93 -12.02 -2.49
C THR A 345 2.69 -13.46 -2.88
N ASP A 346 3.68 -14.31 -2.69
CA ASP A 346 3.57 -15.73 -2.96
C ASP A 346 4.17 -16.56 -1.83
N SER A 347 3.56 -17.70 -1.53
CA SER A 347 3.93 -18.56 -0.40
C SER A 347 4.16 -20.00 -0.85
N ILE A 348 5.15 -20.65 -0.23
CA ILE A 348 5.36 -22.11 -0.30
C ILE A 348 5.05 -22.73 1.05
N VAL A 349 4.35 -23.87 1.03
CA VAL A 349 4.15 -24.71 2.21
C VAL A 349 4.94 -26.02 2.01
N THR A 350 5.97 -26.23 2.82
CA THR A 350 6.86 -27.40 2.76
C THR A 350 7.67 -27.52 4.03
N GLU A 351 8.12 -28.74 4.36
CA GLU A 351 9.09 -28.98 5.45
C GLU A 351 10.52 -29.15 4.91
N ASP A 352 10.75 -29.10 3.58
CA ASP A 352 12.06 -29.21 2.95
C ASP A 352 12.73 -27.84 2.75
N GLN A 353 13.74 -27.53 3.56
CA GLN A 353 14.47 -26.26 3.51
C GLN A 353 15.13 -25.97 2.14
N ASN A 354 15.61 -26.98 1.43
CA ASN A 354 16.23 -26.76 0.11
C ASN A 354 15.19 -26.24 -0.90
N LYS A 355 13.93 -26.66 -0.77
CA LYS A 355 12.84 -26.18 -1.60
C LYS A 355 12.43 -24.75 -1.23
N VAL A 356 12.47 -24.41 0.06
CA VAL A 356 12.28 -23.03 0.54
C VAL A 356 13.32 -22.11 -0.08
N ASP A 357 14.60 -22.49 0.01
CA ASP A 357 15.71 -21.70 -0.53
C ASP A 357 15.60 -21.55 -2.06
N TYR A 358 15.20 -22.61 -2.75
CA TYR A 358 14.93 -22.55 -4.18
C TYR A 358 13.77 -21.61 -4.49
N PHE A 359 12.65 -21.69 -3.76
CA PHE A 359 11.48 -20.84 -3.95
C PHE A 359 11.81 -19.38 -3.71
N PHE A 360 12.49 -19.06 -2.61
CA PHE A 360 12.92 -17.69 -2.28
C PHE A 360 13.84 -17.07 -3.32
N LYS A 361 14.71 -17.89 -3.92
CA LYS A 361 15.63 -17.43 -4.97
C LYS A 361 14.95 -17.20 -6.32
N ASN A 362 13.91 -17.98 -6.65
CA ASN A 362 13.35 -18.03 -8.00
C ASN A 362 11.99 -17.33 -8.14
N VAL A 363 11.28 -17.05 -7.05
CA VAL A 363 10.05 -16.27 -7.05
C VAL A 363 10.38 -14.80 -6.80
N ASP A 364 10.09 -13.95 -7.79
CA ASP A 364 10.42 -12.52 -7.75
C ASP A 364 9.20 -11.68 -7.37
N SER A 365 8.64 -11.94 -6.19
CA SER A 365 7.53 -11.18 -5.62
C SER A 365 7.99 -10.22 -4.51
N SER A 366 7.21 -9.20 -4.21
CA SER A 366 7.55 -8.21 -3.19
C SER A 366 7.62 -8.83 -1.79
N SER A 367 6.81 -9.88 -1.58
CA SER A 367 6.88 -10.72 -0.39
C SER A 367 6.89 -12.19 -0.81
N VAL A 368 7.86 -12.95 -0.34
CA VAL A 368 7.98 -14.39 -0.58
C VAL A 368 7.99 -15.10 0.76
N MET A 369 7.05 -16.00 0.98
CA MET A 369 6.74 -16.58 2.29
C MET A 369 6.96 -18.07 2.35
N HIS A 370 7.27 -18.57 3.54
CA HIS A 370 7.36 -19.99 3.86
C HIS A 370 6.44 -20.31 5.04
N ASN A 371 5.57 -21.30 4.86
CA ASN A 371 4.63 -21.77 5.89
C ASN A 371 3.78 -20.64 6.51
N LEU A 372 3.38 -19.68 5.70
CA LEU A 372 2.53 -18.53 6.09
C LEU A 372 1.47 -18.26 5.02
N PRO A 373 0.27 -17.84 5.44
CA PRO A 373 -0.73 -17.32 4.51
C PRO A 373 -0.29 -15.97 3.91
N THR A 374 -0.61 -15.73 2.64
CA THR A 374 -0.23 -14.52 1.91
C THR A 374 -0.79 -13.22 2.49
N CYS A 375 -1.86 -13.29 3.27
CA CYS A 375 -2.50 -12.14 3.94
C CYS A 375 -1.65 -11.50 5.05
N TRP A 376 -0.52 -12.11 5.43
CA TRP A 376 0.49 -11.48 6.31
C TRP A 376 1.29 -10.35 5.63
N ALA A 377 1.15 -10.16 4.32
CA ALA A 377 1.79 -9.06 3.60
C ALA A 377 1.09 -7.73 3.92
N ASP A 378 1.43 -7.16 5.04
CA ASP A 378 0.86 -5.95 5.62
C ASP A 378 1.95 -5.20 6.40
N GLY A 379 1.95 -3.88 6.30
CA GLY A 379 2.98 -3.05 6.94
C GLY A 379 2.94 -3.10 8.47
N PHE A 380 1.78 -3.27 9.07
CA PHE A 380 1.66 -3.43 10.53
C PHE A 380 2.24 -4.77 10.96
N GLU A 381 1.88 -5.85 10.28
CA GLU A 381 2.36 -7.22 10.57
C GLU A 381 3.87 -7.36 10.35
N TYR A 382 4.44 -6.61 9.41
CA TYR A 382 5.89 -6.57 9.16
C TYR A 382 6.66 -5.68 10.15
N GLY A 383 5.99 -5.10 11.13
CA GLY A 383 6.62 -4.23 12.13
C GLY A 383 6.93 -2.82 11.63
N LEU A 384 6.40 -2.42 10.47
CA LEU A 384 6.53 -1.05 9.95
C LEU A 384 5.57 -0.07 10.62
N GLY A 385 4.65 -0.57 11.46
CA GLY A 385 3.65 0.18 12.21
C GLY A 385 2.51 0.76 11.38
N ALA A 386 2.76 1.17 10.16
CA ALA A 386 1.78 1.65 9.19
C ALA A 386 2.36 1.61 7.77
N GLU A 387 1.49 1.67 6.77
CA GLU A 387 1.89 1.74 5.36
C GLU A 387 1.05 2.76 4.59
N VAL A 388 1.65 3.46 3.66
CA VAL A 388 0.94 4.34 2.72
C VAL A 388 0.39 3.57 1.52
N GLY A 389 0.87 2.38 1.28
CA GLY A 389 0.50 1.46 0.22
C GLY A 389 1.50 0.34 0.07
N ILE A 390 1.28 -0.54 -0.92
CA ILE A 390 2.18 -1.63 -1.28
C ILE A 390 2.72 -1.36 -2.68
N SER A 391 3.98 -1.68 -2.93
CA SER A 391 4.62 -1.57 -4.24
C SER A 391 5.09 -2.91 -4.74
N THR A 392 4.80 -3.23 -6.00
CA THR A 392 5.38 -4.38 -6.71
C THR A 392 6.53 -4.00 -7.62
N ASP A 393 6.82 -2.71 -7.74
CA ASP A 393 7.95 -2.19 -8.50
C ASP A 393 9.28 -2.49 -7.78
N LYS A 394 10.38 -2.53 -8.55
CA LYS A 394 11.72 -2.80 -8.02
C LYS A 394 12.49 -1.53 -7.69
N ILE A 395 12.12 -0.43 -8.32
CA ILE A 395 12.82 0.84 -8.16
C ILE A 395 12.12 1.64 -7.09
N HIS A 396 12.90 2.11 -6.16
CA HIS A 396 12.74 2.78 -4.92
C HIS A 396 12.22 1.86 -3.81
N ALA A 397 10.90 1.79 -3.55
CA ALA A 397 10.32 0.96 -2.48
C ALA A 397 9.61 -0.27 -3.08
N ARG A 398 9.71 -1.44 -2.41
CA ARG A 398 9.06 -2.68 -2.79
C ARG A 398 8.43 -3.34 -1.57
N GLY A 399 7.23 -3.90 -1.73
CA GLY A 399 6.42 -4.43 -0.62
C GLY A 399 5.63 -3.33 0.09
N PRO A 400 5.21 -3.53 1.34
CA PRO A 400 4.58 -2.52 2.15
C PRO A 400 5.47 -1.28 2.33
N VAL A 401 4.94 -0.10 2.05
CA VAL A 401 5.69 1.17 2.05
C VAL A 401 5.39 1.94 3.32
N GLY A 402 6.26 1.79 4.32
CA GLY A 402 6.24 2.54 5.57
C GLY A 402 7.12 3.80 5.51
N LEU A 403 7.52 4.30 6.68
CA LEU A 403 8.30 5.53 6.80
C LEU A 403 9.61 5.51 6.02
N GLU A 404 10.34 4.38 6.06
CA GLU A 404 11.61 4.23 5.34
C GLU A 404 11.42 4.37 3.83
N GLY A 405 10.36 3.77 3.28
CA GLY A 405 10.02 3.86 1.86
C GLY A 405 9.62 5.27 1.40
N LEU A 406 9.27 6.18 2.32
CA LEU A 406 9.03 7.60 2.07
C LEU A 406 10.28 8.47 2.20
N THR A 407 11.45 7.84 2.28
CA THR A 407 12.76 8.53 2.35
C THR A 407 13.70 8.01 1.28
N SER A 408 14.76 8.76 1.02
CA SER A 408 15.87 8.37 0.15
C SER A 408 17.18 8.54 0.90
N GLN A 409 18.31 8.25 0.29
CA GLN A 409 19.63 8.42 0.88
C GLN A 409 20.49 9.35 0.02
N LYS A 410 21.15 10.33 0.66
CA LYS A 410 22.20 11.13 0.04
C LYS A 410 23.56 10.76 0.62
N PHE A 411 24.61 10.93 -0.16
CA PHE A 411 25.98 10.81 0.36
C PHE A 411 26.37 12.07 1.11
N ILE A 412 26.97 11.88 2.29
CA ILE A 412 27.71 12.92 3.01
C ILE A 412 29.20 12.55 3.01
N VAL A 413 30.03 13.47 2.56
CA VAL A 413 31.45 13.21 2.33
C VAL A 413 32.28 14.23 3.09
N LYS A 414 33.21 13.74 3.90
CA LYS A 414 34.16 14.56 4.65
C LYS A 414 35.57 14.27 4.17
N GLY A 415 36.38 15.31 4.08
CA GLY A 415 37.78 15.23 3.71
C GLY A 415 38.60 16.24 4.50
N ASN A 416 39.93 16.12 4.39
CA ASN A 416 40.88 17.07 4.94
C ASN A 416 41.79 17.58 3.82
N SER A 417 41.22 18.40 2.90
CA SER A 417 41.91 18.93 1.73
C SER A 417 42.43 17.87 0.76
N ASN A 418 41.78 16.71 0.70
CA ASN A 418 42.12 15.65 -0.25
C ASN A 418 41.90 16.14 -1.68
N LEU A 419 42.95 16.16 -2.49
CA LEU A 419 42.86 16.55 -3.89
C LEU A 419 42.79 15.30 -4.78
N ARG A 420 42.03 15.37 -5.88
CA ARG A 420 41.86 14.27 -6.81
C ARG A 420 42.93 14.39 -7.91
N GLY A 421 43.67 13.31 -8.15
CA GLY A 421 44.66 13.26 -9.22
C GLY A 421 46.01 13.92 -8.86
N VAL A 422 46.29 14.17 -7.60
CA VAL A 422 47.57 14.68 -7.09
C VAL A 422 48.26 13.60 -6.29
#